data_66aa02d77385f6d01b7e8c07459a60d9
#
_entry.id   66aa02d77385f6d01b7e8c07459a60d9
#
_cell.length_a   1.000
_cell.length_b   1.000
_cell.length_c   1.000
_cell.angle_alpha   90.00
_cell.angle_beta   90.00
_cell.angle_gamma   90.00
#
_symmetry.space_group_name_H-M   'P 1'
#
loop_
_entity.id
_entity.type
_entity.pdbx_description
1 polymer ?
#
loop_
_entity_poly.entity_id
_entity_poly.type
_entity_poly.pdbx_seq_one_letter_code
_entity_poly.pdbx_strand_id
1 'polypeptide(L)'
;DAVAENLRRADEYNANAAESPILDPWLDAQRPGTEAYQEYLSQLNINDVMATVKIPSIDVNLPIYHGTETATLDKGIGHLFGTALPVGGESTHTVLTGHTGLGTATMFDQLTSLKEGDVFYIEVPGRHLKYQINDIRVVLPNETETLNKVEGKDLATLITCTPYGINTHRLLVTGERVPMDEEAVAAEAAQVKGAVMKPWMIAVLAAVALIIVVSTVLWIVSRKRRKDEPSPVEAPSELSGAEQITQTATMTDDEIDAGRTAALRKMLEERGHE
;
A
#
# COMPACT_ATOMS: atom_id res chain seq x y z
N ASP A 1 -24.00 -10.11 -16.41
CA ASP A 1 -23.26 -9.55 -15.29
C ASP A 1 -21.77 -9.47 -15.67
N ALA A 2 -21.19 -8.28 -15.59
CA ALA A 2 -19.80 -8.02 -16.03
C ALA A 2 -18.78 -8.89 -15.26
N VAL A 3 -19.05 -9.19 -13.99
CA VAL A 3 -18.17 -10.04 -13.15
C VAL A 3 -18.16 -11.47 -13.66
N ALA A 4 -19.34 -12.05 -13.96
CA ALA A 4 -19.45 -13.39 -14.47
C ALA A 4 -18.78 -13.54 -15.85
N GLU A 5 -18.94 -12.55 -16.73
CA GLU A 5 -18.30 -12.54 -18.05
C GLU A 5 -16.77 -12.42 -17.93
N ASN A 6 -16.27 -11.62 -17.01
CA ASN A 6 -14.84 -11.46 -16.76
C ASN A 6 -14.21 -12.79 -16.26
N LEU A 7 -14.89 -13.49 -15.35
CA LEU A 7 -14.46 -14.80 -14.87
C LEU A 7 -14.48 -15.85 -15.99
N ARG A 8 -15.55 -15.89 -16.79
CA ARG A 8 -15.66 -16.82 -17.94
C ARG A 8 -14.50 -16.63 -18.92
N ARG A 9 -14.18 -15.37 -19.27
CA ARG A 9 -13.04 -15.04 -20.14
C ARG A 9 -11.72 -15.49 -19.55
N ALA A 10 -11.53 -15.29 -18.24
CA ALA A 10 -10.32 -15.72 -17.55
C ALA A 10 -10.17 -17.25 -17.51
N ASP A 11 -11.27 -17.98 -17.29
CA ASP A 11 -11.29 -19.44 -17.35
C ASP A 11 -10.95 -19.94 -18.77
N GLU A 12 -11.51 -19.32 -19.80
CA GLU A 12 -11.20 -19.64 -21.22
C GLU A 12 -9.75 -19.31 -21.56
N TYR A 13 -9.23 -18.18 -21.06
CA TYR A 13 -7.82 -17.83 -21.26
C TYR A 13 -6.91 -18.91 -20.64
N ASN A 14 -7.16 -19.35 -19.40
CA ASN A 14 -6.38 -20.40 -18.76
C ASN A 14 -6.47 -21.74 -19.52
N ALA A 15 -7.65 -22.10 -20.02
CA ALA A 15 -7.85 -23.33 -20.77
C ALA A 15 -7.13 -23.34 -22.13
N ASN A 16 -6.97 -22.17 -22.75
CA ASN A 16 -6.37 -22.01 -24.08
C ASN A 16 -4.89 -21.54 -24.03
N ALA A 17 -4.37 -21.21 -22.83
CA ALA A 17 -3.02 -20.70 -22.68
C ALA A 17 -1.99 -21.73 -23.17
N ALA A 18 -1.24 -21.34 -24.21
CA ALA A 18 -0.09 -22.11 -24.68
C ALA A 18 0.98 -22.15 -23.60
N GLU A 19 1.70 -23.26 -23.54
CA GLU A 19 2.88 -23.34 -22.64
C GLU A 19 3.94 -22.36 -23.13
N SER A 20 4.25 -21.40 -22.26
CA SER A 20 5.34 -20.44 -22.48
C SER A 20 6.42 -20.67 -21.44
N PRO A 21 7.70 -20.47 -21.76
CA PRO A 21 8.75 -20.51 -20.76
C PRO A 21 8.47 -19.50 -19.65
N ILE A 22 8.46 -19.98 -18.40
CA ILE A 22 8.32 -19.13 -17.23
C ILE A 22 9.70 -18.59 -16.89
N LEU A 23 9.80 -17.28 -16.76
CA LEU A 23 11.04 -16.56 -16.49
C LEU A 23 10.99 -15.96 -15.08
N ASP A 24 12.16 -15.67 -14.50
CA ASP A 24 12.23 -14.99 -13.21
C ASP A 24 11.49 -13.64 -13.29
N PRO A 25 10.61 -13.32 -12.32
CA PRO A 25 9.81 -12.09 -12.32
C PRO A 25 10.61 -10.79 -12.35
N TRP A 26 11.85 -10.82 -11.87
CA TRP A 26 12.74 -9.65 -11.82
C TRP A 26 13.71 -9.57 -13.00
N LEU A 27 13.69 -10.55 -13.90
CA LEU A 27 14.37 -10.41 -15.19
C LEU A 27 13.47 -9.64 -16.15
N ASP A 28 14.05 -8.73 -16.93
CA ASP A 28 13.37 -7.87 -17.93
C ASP A 28 12.71 -8.65 -19.09
N ALA A 29 12.25 -9.85 -18.81
CA ALA A 29 11.75 -10.81 -19.79
C ALA A 29 10.24 -10.69 -20.03
N GLN A 30 9.54 -9.81 -19.32
CA GLN A 30 8.18 -9.47 -19.69
C GLN A 30 8.22 -8.81 -21.06
N ARG A 31 7.27 -9.18 -21.92
CA ARG A 31 7.24 -8.75 -23.32
C ARG A 31 6.14 -7.68 -23.51
N PRO A 32 6.31 -6.48 -22.93
CA PRO A 32 5.37 -5.40 -23.15
C PRO A 32 5.32 -5.11 -24.64
N GLY A 33 4.12 -4.93 -25.17
CA GLY A 33 3.91 -4.63 -26.58
C GLY A 33 3.70 -5.85 -27.50
N THR A 34 3.81 -7.08 -27.00
CA THR A 34 3.36 -8.25 -27.77
C THR A 34 1.83 -8.38 -27.73
N GLU A 35 1.23 -8.94 -28.77
CA GLU A 35 -0.22 -9.19 -28.83
C GLU A 35 -0.67 -10.09 -27.67
N ALA A 36 0.09 -11.13 -27.34
CA ALA A 36 -0.18 -12.01 -26.21
C ALA A 36 -0.17 -11.28 -24.87
N TYR A 37 0.75 -10.31 -24.68
CA TYR A 37 0.77 -9.50 -23.47
C TYR A 37 -0.43 -8.55 -23.40
N GLN A 38 -0.85 -7.96 -24.52
CA GLN A 38 -2.04 -7.11 -24.57
C GLN A 38 -3.32 -7.92 -24.31
N GLU A 39 -3.41 -9.14 -24.84
CA GLU A 39 -4.51 -10.06 -24.54
C GLU A 39 -4.55 -10.39 -23.03
N TYR A 40 -3.41 -10.69 -22.42
CA TYR A 40 -3.28 -10.91 -20.98
C TYR A 40 -3.77 -9.70 -20.18
N LEU A 41 -3.35 -8.48 -20.51
CA LEU A 41 -3.78 -7.25 -19.85
C LEU A 41 -5.29 -6.99 -19.98
N SER A 42 -5.95 -7.59 -20.97
CA SER A 42 -7.39 -7.48 -21.16
C SER A 42 -8.20 -8.40 -20.24
N GLN A 43 -7.55 -9.35 -19.55
CA GLN A 43 -8.20 -10.28 -18.63
C GLN A 43 -8.32 -9.67 -17.24
N LEU A 44 -9.35 -10.03 -16.48
CA LEU A 44 -9.59 -9.59 -15.11
C LEU A 44 -9.42 -8.06 -14.91
N ASN A 45 -9.83 -7.27 -15.88
CA ASN A 45 -9.56 -5.84 -16.00
C ASN A 45 -10.78 -4.94 -15.73
N ILE A 46 -11.76 -5.40 -14.94
CA ILE A 46 -12.90 -4.57 -14.51
C ILE A 46 -12.39 -3.35 -13.71
N ASN A 47 -11.35 -3.56 -12.91
CA ASN A 47 -10.62 -2.56 -12.16
C ASN A 47 -9.12 -2.70 -12.43
N ASP A 48 -8.31 -1.73 -11.98
CA ASP A 48 -6.85 -1.82 -12.04
C ASP A 48 -6.31 -3.02 -11.24
N VAL A 49 -7.02 -3.44 -10.19
CA VAL A 49 -6.70 -4.60 -9.36
C VAL A 49 -7.41 -5.82 -9.92
N MET A 50 -6.64 -6.84 -10.33
CA MET A 50 -7.21 -8.08 -10.85
C MET A 50 -7.72 -9.02 -9.76
N ALA A 51 -7.08 -9.02 -8.59
CA ALA A 51 -7.41 -9.87 -7.44
C ALA A 51 -6.78 -9.31 -6.16
N THR A 52 -7.03 -9.99 -5.03
CA THR A 52 -6.38 -9.70 -3.74
C THR A 52 -5.81 -11.00 -3.18
N VAL A 53 -4.59 -10.97 -2.63
CA VAL A 53 -4.02 -12.07 -1.86
C VAL A 53 -4.11 -11.78 -0.37
N LYS A 54 -4.59 -12.77 0.39
CA LYS A 54 -4.69 -12.71 1.85
C LYS A 54 -3.93 -13.88 2.47
N ILE A 55 -3.07 -13.60 3.45
CA ILE A 55 -2.30 -14.60 4.19
C ILE A 55 -2.46 -14.30 5.68
N PRO A 56 -3.49 -14.85 6.35
CA PRO A 56 -3.85 -14.47 7.72
C PRO A 56 -2.75 -14.69 8.75
N SER A 57 -1.96 -15.77 8.61
CA SER A 57 -0.89 -16.12 9.56
C SER A 57 0.23 -15.08 9.65
N ILE A 58 0.36 -14.20 8.63
CA ILE A 58 1.38 -13.14 8.58
C ILE A 58 0.77 -11.75 8.31
N ASP A 59 -0.55 -11.59 8.51
CA ASP A 59 -1.30 -10.34 8.36
C ASP A 59 -1.11 -9.65 6.99
N VAL A 60 -1.05 -10.43 5.91
CA VAL A 60 -0.96 -9.93 4.53
C VAL A 60 -2.35 -9.83 3.93
N ASN A 61 -2.66 -8.67 3.35
CA ASN A 61 -3.85 -8.39 2.54
C ASN A 61 -3.48 -7.35 1.49
N LEU A 62 -3.10 -7.82 0.29
CA LEU A 62 -2.48 -6.99 -0.74
C LEU A 62 -3.18 -7.15 -2.09
N PRO A 63 -3.30 -6.05 -2.87
CA PRO A 63 -3.83 -6.11 -4.24
C PRO A 63 -2.86 -6.82 -5.18
N ILE A 64 -3.41 -7.55 -6.14
CA ILE A 64 -2.70 -8.20 -7.22
C ILE A 64 -2.94 -7.40 -8.51
N TYR A 65 -1.88 -7.06 -9.21
CA TYR A 65 -1.88 -6.33 -10.47
C TYR A 65 -1.29 -7.18 -11.59
N HIS A 66 -1.56 -6.80 -12.84
CA HIS A 66 -0.94 -7.43 -14.00
C HIS A 66 0.56 -7.11 -14.07
N GLY A 67 1.33 -8.12 -14.41
CA GLY A 67 2.76 -7.98 -14.65
C GLY A 67 3.62 -7.91 -13.39
N THR A 68 4.93 -7.90 -13.59
CA THR A 68 5.92 -7.83 -12.51
C THR A 68 6.97 -6.73 -12.76
N GLU A 69 6.60 -5.70 -13.53
CA GLU A 69 7.42 -4.51 -13.71
C GLU A 69 7.59 -3.78 -12.38
N THR A 70 8.68 -3.05 -12.23
CA THR A 70 9.00 -2.28 -11.01
C THR A 70 7.81 -1.42 -10.57
N ALA A 71 7.18 -0.70 -11.50
CA ALA A 71 6.03 0.15 -11.19
C ALA A 71 4.81 -0.63 -10.65
N THR A 72 4.66 -1.91 -11.00
CA THR A 72 3.64 -2.81 -10.48
C THR A 72 4.01 -3.29 -9.07
N LEU A 73 5.24 -3.77 -8.90
CA LEU A 73 5.71 -4.32 -7.63
C LEU A 73 5.86 -3.26 -6.52
N ASP A 74 6.04 -2.00 -6.88
CA ASP A 74 6.03 -0.87 -5.93
C ASP A 74 4.63 -0.59 -5.36
N LYS A 75 3.56 -1.01 -6.05
CA LYS A 75 2.16 -0.78 -5.64
C LYS A 75 1.56 -1.97 -4.88
N GLY A 76 2.02 -3.18 -5.14
CA GLY A 76 1.45 -4.39 -4.59
C GLY A 76 2.07 -5.66 -5.14
N ILE A 77 1.25 -6.68 -5.26
CA ILE A 77 1.68 -7.99 -5.78
C ILE A 77 1.48 -8.01 -7.29
N GLY A 78 2.48 -8.48 -8.03
CA GLY A 78 2.42 -8.68 -9.46
C GLY A 78 2.04 -10.11 -9.82
N HIS A 79 1.14 -10.29 -10.78
CA HIS A 79 0.89 -11.59 -11.41
C HIS A 79 1.89 -11.81 -12.53
N LEU A 80 2.59 -12.93 -12.52
CA LEU A 80 3.63 -13.24 -13.50
C LEU A 80 3.01 -13.64 -14.84
N PHE A 81 3.26 -12.83 -15.87
CA PHE A 81 2.85 -13.14 -17.25
C PHE A 81 3.40 -14.48 -17.72
N GLY A 82 2.59 -15.28 -18.41
CA GLY A 82 2.92 -16.63 -18.86
C GLY A 82 2.51 -17.73 -17.90
N THR A 83 2.03 -17.38 -16.69
CA THR A 83 1.39 -18.31 -15.76
C THR A 83 -0.13 -18.19 -15.82
N ALA A 84 -0.85 -19.18 -15.27
CA ALA A 84 -2.31 -19.14 -15.27
C ALA A 84 -2.83 -17.94 -14.49
N LEU A 85 -3.90 -17.30 -14.98
CA LEU A 85 -4.61 -16.25 -14.25
C LEU A 85 -5.09 -16.76 -12.89
N PRO A 86 -5.19 -15.89 -11.86
CA PRO A 86 -5.47 -16.30 -10.47
C PRO A 86 -6.95 -16.63 -10.24
N VAL A 87 -7.56 -17.38 -11.13
CA VAL A 87 -8.96 -17.85 -11.06
C VAL A 87 -9.07 -19.33 -10.70
N GLY A 88 -7.93 -20.02 -10.53
CA GLY A 88 -7.88 -21.45 -10.26
C GLY A 88 -8.28 -22.29 -11.47
N GLY A 89 -8.40 -23.58 -11.25
CA GLY A 89 -8.78 -24.57 -12.26
C GLY A 89 -7.87 -25.78 -12.28
N GLU A 90 -8.36 -26.89 -12.81
CA GLU A 90 -7.56 -28.11 -12.96
C GLU A 90 -6.40 -27.88 -13.93
N SER A 91 -5.21 -28.38 -13.58
CA SER A 91 -4.00 -28.23 -14.38
C SER A 91 -3.58 -26.74 -14.58
N THR A 92 -3.81 -25.90 -13.58
CA THR A 92 -3.38 -24.50 -13.56
C THR A 92 -2.31 -24.25 -12.50
N HIS A 93 -1.44 -23.27 -12.75
CA HIS A 93 -0.47 -22.79 -11.79
C HIS A 93 -0.35 -21.26 -11.92
N THR A 94 -0.86 -20.51 -10.95
CA THR A 94 -0.72 -19.06 -10.89
C THR A 94 0.50 -18.68 -10.06
N VAL A 95 1.23 -17.67 -10.49
CA VAL A 95 2.44 -17.19 -9.79
C VAL A 95 2.31 -15.71 -9.43
N LEU A 96 2.44 -15.43 -8.16
CA LEU A 96 2.30 -14.11 -7.56
C LEU A 96 3.62 -13.64 -6.96
N THR A 97 4.05 -12.46 -7.33
CA THR A 97 5.36 -11.91 -7.00
C THR A 97 5.23 -10.66 -6.15
N GLY A 98 5.97 -10.59 -5.07
CA GLY A 98 6.02 -9.40 -4.21
C GLY A 98 7.43 -9.12 -3.71
N HIS A 99 7.74 -7.85 -3.52
CA HIS A 99 9.00 -7.42 -2.94
C HIS A 99 9.19 -7.91 -1.50
N THR A 100 10.46 -8.07 -1.11
CA THR A 100 10.93 -8.10 0.27
C THR A 100 11.96 -6.99 0.47
N GLY A 101 11.95 -6.35 1.65
CA GLY A 101 12.89 -5.28 1.97
C GLY A 101 12.58 -3.93 1.32
N LEU A 102 11.34 -3.70 0.91
CA LEU A 102 10.90 -2.40 0.42
C LEU A 102 10.72 -1.45 1.60
N GLY A 103 11.52 -0.39 1.70
CA GLY A 103 11.52 0.52 2.85
C GLY A 103 10.20 1.26 3.13
N THR A 104 9.25 1.22 2.19
CA THR A 104 7.95 1.90 2.25
C THR A 104 6.78 0.96 2.57
N ALA A 105 6.94 -0.35 2.42
CA ALA A 105 5.86 -1.33 2.62
C ALA A 105 6.41 -2.73 2.96
N THR A 106 5.66 -3.48 3.76
CA THR A 106 6.00 -4.85 4.21
C THR A 106 5.40 -5.91 3.29
N MET A 107 5.52 -5.80 1.99
CA MET A 107 4.88 -6.67 1.00
C MET A 107 4.94 -8.16 1.38
N PHE A 108 5.97 -8.88 0.95
CA PHE A 108 6.20 -10.29 1.24
C PHE A 108 7.36 -10.55 2.23
N ASP A 109 7.70 -9.56 3.07
CA ASP A 109 8.79 -9.65 4.05
C ASP A 109 8.65 -10.86 4.99
N GLN A 110 7.41 -11.19 5.37
CA GLN A 110 7.10 -12.23 6.32
C GLN A 110 6.88 -13.63 5.69
N LEU A 111 7.04 -13.77 4.35
CA LEU A 111 6.87 -15.09 3.70
C LEU A 111 7.79 -16.17 4.27
N THR A 112 8.96 -15.78 4.78
CA THR A 112 9.92 -16.71 5.43
C THR A 112 9.40 -17.34 6.72
N SER A 113 8.35 -16.80 7.33
CA SER A 113 7.74 -17.37 8.55
C SER A 113 6.62 -18.37 8.29
N LEU A 114 6.18 -18.50 7.04
CA LEU A 114 5.17 -19.47 6.62
C LEU A 114 5.69 -20.92 6.73
N LYS A 115 4.76 -21.85 6.93
CA LYS A 115 5.02 -23.27 7.07
C LYS A 115 4.07 -24.08 6.19
N GLU A 116 4.47 -25.29 5.86
CA GLU A 116 3.56 -26.25 5.26
C GLU A 116 2.33 -26.48 6.18
N GLY A 117 1.15 -26.50 5.57
CA GLY A 117 -0.13 -26.54 6.26
C GLY A 117 -0.77 -25.18 6.50
N ASP A 118 -0.02 -24.06 6.49
CA ASP A 118 -0.60 -22.73 6.48
C ASP A 118 -1.46 -22.50 5.24
N VAL A 119 -2.37 -21.54 5.29
CA VAL A 119 -3.28 -21.27 4.19
C VAL A 119 -3.17 -19.82 3.73
N PHE A 120 -3.40 -19.60 2.46
CA PHE A 120 -3.62 -18.28 1.88
C PHE A 120 -4.81 -18.30 0.94
N TYR A 121 -5.33 -17.12 0.67
CA TYR A 121 -6.52 -16.94 -0.15
C TYR A 121 -6.20 -16.02 -1.33
N ILE A 122 -6.82 -16.30 -2.47
CA ILE A 122 -6.87 -15.40 -3.61
C ILE A 122 -8.32 -15.05 -3.86
N GLU A 123 -8.64 -13.76 -3.83
CA GLU A 123 -9.99 -13.25 -4.04
C GLU A 123 -10.05 -12.48 -5.34
N VAL A 124 -10.76 -13.04 -6.29
CA VAL A 124 -11.13 -12.39 -7.55
C VAL A 124 -12.58 -11.93 -7.43
N PRO A 125 -13.01 -10.81 -8.03
CA PRO A 125 -14.42 -10.45 -8.06
C PRO A 125 -15.30 -11.64 -8.51
N GLY A 126 -16.19 -12.08 -7.60
CA GLY A 126 -17.09 -13.23 -7.84
C GLY A 126 -16.50 -14.62 -7.55
N ARG A 127 -15.25 -14.73 -7.12
CA ARG A 127 -14.64 -16.05 -6.81
C ARG A 127 -13.62 -15.93 -5.68
N HIS A 128 -13.68 -16.86 -4.71
CA HIS A 128 -12.74 -16.99 -3.60
C HIS A 128 -12.02 -18.33 -3.69
N LEU A 129 -10.71 -18.31 -3.59
CA LEU A 129 -9.84 -19.46 -3.72
C LEU A 129 -9.03 -19.62 -2.42
N LYS A 130 -8.96 -20.84 -1.89
CA LYS A 130 -8.16 -21.20 -0.72
C LYS A 130 -7.09 -22.18 -1.14
N TYR A 131 -5.84 -21.87 -0.81
CA TYR A 131 -4.69 -22.73 -1.07
C TYR A 131 -4.04 -23.11 0.25
N GLN A 132 -3.68 -24.37 0.41
CA GLN A 132 -2.90 -24.85 1.55
C GLN A 132 -1.47 -25.08 1.10
N ILE A 133 -0.52 -24.50 1.83
CA ILE A 133 0.90 -24.59 1.52
C ILE A 133 1.38 -26.03 1.72
N ASN A 134 1.97 -26.60 0.68
CA ASN A 134 2.51 -27.95 0.66
C ASN A 134 3.96 -28.04 0.20
N ASP A 135 4.56 -26.90 -0.21
CA ASP A 135 5.96 -26.85 -0.60
C ASP A 135 6.56 -25.45 -0.35
N ILE A 136 7.73 -25.42 0.30
CA ILE A 136 8.50 -24.19 0.53
C ILE A 136 9.94 -24.47 0.16
N ARG A 137 10.48 -23.70 -0.77
CA ARG A 137 11.87 -23.88 -1.22
C ARG A 137 12.56 -22.57 -1.55
N VAL A 138 13.88 -22.59 -1.45
CA VAL A 138 14.75 -21.51 -1.90
C VAL A 138 15.50 -22.00 -3.13
N VAL A 139 15.40 -21.23 -4.21
CA VAL A 139 15.99 -21.56 -5.53
C VAL A 139 16.80 -20.41 -6.08
N LEU A 140 17.62 -20.67 -7.09
CA LEU A 140 18.26 -19.62 -7.88
C LEU A 140 17.26 -18.97 -8.85
N PRO A 141 17.50 -17.72 -9.29
CA PRO A 141 16.57 -17.01 -10.19
C PRO A 141 16.28 -17.73 -11.51
N ASN A 142 17.18 -18.57 -11.99
CA ASN A 142 17.04 -19.33 -13.24
C ASN A 142 16.39 -20.71 -13.05
N GLU A 143 16.06 -21.11 -11.81
CA GLU A 143 15.42 -22.39 -11.50
C GLU A 143 13.91 -22.20 -11.45
N THR A 144 13.26 -22.15 -12.62
CA THR A 144 11.83 -21.86 -12.77
C THR A 144 10.96 -23.09 -13.08
N GLU A 145 11.57 -24.29 -13.20
CA GLU A 145 10.85 -25.52 -13.58
C GLU A 145 9.71 -25.86 -12.61
N THR A 146 9.85 -25.50 -11.33
CA THR A 146 8.83 -25.75 -10.30
C THR A 146 7.60 -24.85 -10.43
N LEU A 147 7.64 -23.84 -11.28
CA LEU A 147 6.53 -22.93 -11.56
C LEU A 147 5.64 -23.43 -12.71
N ASN A 148 6.05 -24.49 -13.39
CA ASN A 148 5.24 -25.10 -14.44
C ASN A 148 3.94 -25.68 -13.87
N LYS A 149 2.90 -25.72 -14.70
CA LYS A 149 1.65 -26.41 -14.35
C LYS A 149 1.90 -27.90 -14.16
N VAL A 150 1.15 -28.50 -13.25
CA VAL A 150 1.14 -29.94 -13.00
C VAL A 150 -0.23 -30.48 -13.34
N GLU A 151 -0.29 -31.53 -14.17
CA GLU A 151 -1.54 -32.14 -14.60
C GLU A 151 -2.39 -32.55 -13.40
N GLY A 152 -3.68 -32.22 -13.44
CA GLY A 152 -4.66 -32.53 -12.40
C GLY A 152 -4.56 -31.66 -11.14
N LYS A 153 -3.61 -30.72 -11.04
CA LYS A 153 -3.45 -29.87 -9.88
C LYS A 153 -3.85 -28.41 -10.15
N ASP A 154 -4.38 -27.78 -9.12
CA ASP A 154 -4.64 -26.34 -9.06
C ASP A 154 -3.66 -25.73 -8.05
N LEU A 155 -2.62 -25.07 -8.56
CA LEU A 155 -1.49 -24.57 -7.79
C LEU A 155 -1.42 -23.05 -7.82
N ALA A 156 -0.95 -22.48 -6.70
CA ALA A 156 -0.57 -21.08 -6.61
C ALA A 156 0.77 -20.95 -5.86
N THR A 157 1.71 -20.19 -6.43
CA THR A 157 3.01 -19.94 -5.82
C THR A 157 3.20 -18.45 -5.53
N LEU A 158 3.60 -18.15 -4.31
CA LEU A 158 4.03 -16.83 -3.87
C LEU A 158 5.55 -16.75 -3.96
N ILE A 159 6.08 -15.73 -4.64
CA ILE A 159 7.53 -15.57 -4.84
C ILE A 159 8.00 -14.26 -4.24
N THR A 160 9.13 -14.31 -3.54
CA THR A 160 9.87 -13.12 -3.13
C THR A 160 11.38 -13.34 -3.19
N CYS A 161 12.16 -12.27 -3.11
CA CYS A 161 13.60 -12.33 -3.04
C CYS A 161 14.07 -12.77 -1.65
N THR A 162 15.20 -13.48 -1.58
CA THR A 162 15.83 -13.92 -0.32
C THR A 162 17.35 -14.07 -0.52
N PRO A 163 18.20 -13.98 0.53
CA PRO A 163 17.94 -13.44 1.86
C PRO A 163 17.58 -11.95 1.84
N TYR A 164 16.90 -11.47 2.90
CA TYR A 164 16.48 -10.08 3.04
C TYR A 164 17.64 -9.10 2.78
N GLY A 165 17.43 -8.13 1.88
CA GLY A 165 18.44 -7.12 1.51
C GLY A 165 19.60 -7.61 0.63
N ILE A 166 19.78 -8.94 0.45
CA ILE A 166 20.81 -9.54 -0.41
C ILE A 166 20.23 -9.97 -1.76
N ASN A 167 19.02 -10.58 -1.75
CA ASN A 167 18.18 -10.86 -2.93
C ASN A 167 18.80 -11.79 -3.99
N THR A 168 19.75 -12.65 -3.62
CA THR A 168 20.46 -13.55 -4.54
C THR A 168 19.64 -14.77 -4.96
N HIS A 169 18.63 -15.12 -4.18
CA HIS A 169 17.78 -16.30 -4.39
C HIS A 169 16.29 -15.88 -4.42
N ARG A 170 15.45 -16.84 -4.71
CA ARG A 170 13.99 -16.71 -4.66
C ARG A 170 13.44 -17.68 -3.62
N LEU A 171 12.58 -17.18 -2.72
CA LEU A 171 11.75 -17.99 -1.87
C LEU A 171 10.45 -18.27 -2.60
N LEU A 172 10.14 -19.54 -2.81
CA LEU A 172 8.90 -20.02 -3.40
C LEU A 172 8.06 -20.68 -2.33
N VAL A 173 6.82 -20.22 -2.17
CA VAL A 173 5.83 -20.80 -1.26
C VAL A 173 4.66 -21.25 -2.11
N THR A 174 4.54 -22.56 -2.33
CA THR A 174 3.52 -23.16 -3.19
C THR A 174 2.41 -23.76 -2.36
N GLY A 175 1.18 -23.44 -2.72
CA GLY A 175 -0.03 -24.05 -2.19
C GLY A 175 -0.83 -24.77 -3.25
N GLU A 176 -1.51 -25.84 -2.85
CA GLU A 176 -2.49 -26.57 -3.66
C GLU A 176 -3.89 -26.20 -3.21
N ARG A 177 -4.80 -26.11 -4.16
CA ARG A 177 -6.20 -25.76 -3.94
C ARG A 177 -6.86 -26.71 -2.94
N VAL A 178 -7.55 -26.14 -1.96
CA VAL A 178 -8.39 -26.87 -0.99
C VAL A 178 -9.79 -26.29 -0.94
N PRO A 179 -10.81 -27.05 -0.51
CA PRO A 179 -12.15 -26.54 -0.36
C PRO A 179 -12.21 -25.30 0.54
N MET A 180 -13.05 -24.35 0.17
CA MET A 180 -13.35 -23.21 1.05
C MET A 180 -14.17 -23.68 2.24
N ASP A 181 -13.79 -23.25 3.45
CA ASP A 181 -14.65 -23.41 4.61
C ASP A 181 -15.71 -22.29 4.57
N GLU A 182 -16.94 -22.61 4.27
CA GLU A 182 -18.05 -21.63 4.20
C GLU A 182 -18.23 -20.86 5.50
N GLU A 183 -18.00 -21.50 6.65
CA GLU A 183 -18.01 -20.84 7.96
C GLU A 183 -16.87 -19.81 8.10
N ALA A 184 -15.68 -20.09 7.58
CA ALA A 184 -14.55 -19.16 7.62
C ALA A 184 -14.81 -17.94 6.73
N VAL A 185 -15.39 -18.12 5.55
CA VAL A 185 -15.79 -17.02 4.65
C VAL A 185 -16.87 -16.15 5.30
N ALA A 186 -17.85 -16.76 5.96
CA ALA A 186 -18.91 -16.05 6.65
C ALA A 186 -18.37 -15.28 7.88
N ALA A 187 -17.44 -15.88 8.63
CA ALA A 187 -16.79 -15.26 9.78
C ALA A 187 -15.89 -14.06 9.34
N GLU A 188 -15.16 -14.20 8.25
CA GLU A 188 -14.30 -13.13 7.71
C GLU A 188 -15.15 -11.99 7.12
N ALA A 189 -16.22 -12.30 6.40
CA ALA A 189 -17.19 -11.30 5.93
C ALA A 189 -17.90 -10.58 7.10
N ALA A 190 -18.11 -11.26 8.23
CA ALA A 190 -18.63 -10.67 9.45
C ALA A 190 -17.61 -9.75 10.15
N GLN A 191 -16.32 -10.09 10.11
CA GLN A 191 -15.25 -9.25 10.64
C GLN A 191 -15.03 -7.98 9.81
N VAL A 192 -15.16 -8.05 8.48
CA VAL A 192 -15.09 -6.88 7.60
C VAL A 192 -16.28 -5.94 7.81
N LYS A 193 -17.49 -6.47 8.09
CA LYS A 193 -18.65 -5.66 8.51
C LYS A 193 -18.50 -5.06 9.90
N GLY A 194 -17.63 -5.62 10.72
CA GLY A 194 -17.29 -5.16 12.06
C GLY A 194 -15.91 -4.51 12.11
N ALA A 195 -15.59 -3.60 11.19
CA ALA A 195 -14.48 -2.66 11.39
C ALA A 195 -14.82 -1.76 12.58
N VAL A 196 -14.90 -2.38 13.75
CA VAL A 196 -15.08 -1.75 15.04
C VAL A 196 -13.90 -0.82 15.23
N MET A 197 -14.17 0.48 15.22
CA MET A 197 -13.19 1.50 15.53
C MET A 197 -12.45 1.07 16.80
N LYS A 198 -11.14 0.93 16.70
CA LYS A 198 -10.31 0.51 17.84
C LYS A 198 -10.64 1.42 19.04
N PRO A 199 -10.71 0.91 20.28
CA PRO A 199 -11.16 1.69 21.45
C PRO A 199 -10.42 3.03 21.60
N TRP A 200 -9.16 3.11 21.22
CA TRP A 200 -8.38 4.34 21.21
C TRP A 200 -8.90 5.39 20.19
N MET A 201 -9.45 4.94 19.03
CA MET A 201 -10.04 5.86 18.04
C MET A 201 -11.32 6.49 18.56
N ILE A 202 -12.12 5.72 19.30
CA ILE A 202 -13.32 6.23 19.98
C ILE A 202 -12.92 7.25 21.05
N ALA A 203 -11.86 6.96 21.83
CA ALA A 203 -11.33 7.89 22.82
C ALA A 203 -10.81 9.19 22.18
N VAL A 204 -10.11 9.12 21.05
CA VAL A 204 -9.65 10.32 20.32
C VAL A 204 -10.83 11.13 19.80
N LEU A 205 -11.83 10.50 19.19
CA LEU A 205 -13.02 11.22 18.72
C LEU A 205 -13.81 11.86 19.85
N ALA A 206 -13.94 11.18 20.99
CA ALA A 206 -14.57 11.73 22.18
C ALA A 206 -13.78 12.95 22.74
N ALA A 207 -12.46 12.86 22.79
CA ALA A 207 -11.60 13.98 23.22
C ALA A 207 -11.73 15.19 22.27
N VAL A 208 -11.73 14.96 20.95
CA VAL A 208 -11.92 16.04 19.95
C VAL A 208 -13.31 16.68 20.10
N ALA A 209 -14.36 15.88 20.27
CA ALA A 209 -15.70 16.39 20.51
C ALA A 209 -15.77 17.24 21.80
N LEU A 210 -15.13 16.80 22.88
CA LEU A 210 -15.06 17.54 24.14
C LEU A 210 -14.34 18.90 23.96
N ILE A 211 -13.21 18.91 23.25
CA ILE A 211 -12.46 20.15 22.95
C ILE A 211 -13.34 21.14 22.17
N ILE A 212 -14.08 20.66 21.18
CA ILE A 212 -14.99 21.50 20.39
C ILE A 212 -16.09 22.10 21.31
N VAL A 213 -16.69 21.28 22.15
CA VAL A 213 -17.73 21.73 23.10
C VAL A 213 -17.17 22.77 24.07
N VAL A 214 -16.03 22.49 24.69
CA VAL A 214 -15.38 23.44 25.63
C VAL A 214 -15.01 24.74 24.92
N SER A 215 -14.44 24.66 23.72
CA SER A 215 -14.07 25.86 22.94
C SER A 215 -15.29 26.70 22.56
N THR A 216 -16.38 26.07 22.17
CA THR A 216 -17.65 26.79 21.85
C THR A 216 -18.26 27.44 23.08
N VAL A 217 -18.29 26.74 24.22
CA VAL A 217 -18.77 27.33 25.49
C VAL A 217 -17.91 28.52 25.92
N LEU A 218 -16.59 28.39 25.90
CA LEU A 218 -15.67 29.48 26.21
C LEU A 218 -15.85 30.68 25.27
N TRP A 219 -16.04 30.44 23.99
CA TRP A 219 -16.30 31.47 22.98
C TRP A 219 -17.63 32.21 23.27
N ILE A 220 -18.69 31.47 23.58
CA ILE A 220 -20.01 32.06 23.95
C ILE A 220 -19.87 32.90 25.22
N VAL A 221 -19.21 32.37 26.27
CA VAL A 221 -19.00 33.09 27.55
C VAL A 221 -18.16 34.35 27.34
N SER A 222 -17.08 34.26 26.58
CA SER A 222 -16.23 35.44 26.28
C SER A 222 -16.96 36.50 25.46
N ARG A 223 -17.84 36.07 24.53
CA ARG A 223 -18.67 36.98 23.75
C ARG A 223 -19.75 37.68 24.60
N LYS A 224 -20.29 36.96 25.62
CA LYS A 224 -21.22 37.54 26.57
C LYS A 224 -20.58 38.56 27.49
N ARG A 225 -19.35 38.25 27.99
CA ARG A 225 -18.56 39.19 28.86
C ARG A 225 -18.18 40.48 28.13
N ARG A 226 -17.90 40.41 26.80
CA ARG A 226 -17.59 41.62 26.00
C ARG A 226 -18.83 42.52 25.75
N LYS A 227 -20.04 42.01 25.94
CA LYS A 227 -21.29 42.80 25.80
C LYS A 227 -21.65 43.53 27.11
N ASP A 228 -21.11 43.05 28.23
CA ASP A 228 -21.41 43.58 29.57
C ASP A 228 -20.36 44.56 30.09
N GLU A 229 -19.30 44.90 29.29
CA GLU A 229 -18.36 45.97 29.62
C GLU A 229 -19.02 47.34 29.37
N PRO A 230 -19.13 48.20 30.40
CA PRO A 230 -19.62 49.55 30.19
C PRO A 230 -18.64 50.35 29.32
N SER A 231 -19.20 51.11 28.37
CA SER A 231 -18.46 52.00 27.48
C SER A 231 -17.50 52.87 28.28
N PRO A 232 -16.27 53.11 27.80
CA PRO A 232 -15.33 54.05 28.43
C PRO A 232 -15.99 55.44 28.51
N VAL A 233 -16.08 55.97 29.71
CA VAL A 233 -16.49 57.35 29.97
C VAL A 233 -15.51 58.26 29.26
N GLU A 234 -16.00 59.15 28.37
CA GLU A 234 -15.23 60.24 27.77
C GLU A 234 -14.62 61.08 28.88
N ALA A 235 -13.29 61.13 28.91
CA ALA A 235 -12.54 62.11 29.71
C ALA A 235 -12.39 63.42 28.92
N PRO A 236 -12.47 64.60 29.56
CA PRO A 236 -12.49 65.90 28.87
C PRO A 236 -11.10 66.23 28.31
N SER A 237 -11.14 66.85 27.14
CA SER A 237 -9.99 67.49 26.49
C SER A 237 -9.48 68.66 27.31
N GLU A 238 -8.20 68.65 27.71
CA GLU A 238 -7.43 69.89 27.80
C GLU A 238 -5.92 69.66 27.73
N LEU A 239 -5.29 70.52 26.93
CA LEU A 239 -3.94 71.09 26.95
C LEU A 239 -2.77 70.33 26.31
N SER A 240 -2.50 70.73 25.13
CA SER A 240 -1.33 71.49 24.67
C SER A 240 0.08 71.07 25.18
N GLY A 241 0.91 70.75 24.22
CA GLY A 241 2.34 71.04 24.19
C GLY A 241 3.28 69.91 24.51
N ALA A 242 3.90 69.40 23.51
CA ALA A 242 5.35 69.30 23.38
C ALA A 242 5.72 68.40 22.19
N GLU A 243 6.34 69.01 21.24
CA GLU A 243 7.19 68.41 20.22
C GLU A 243 8.23 67.49 20.89
N GLN A 244 8.50 66.38 20.28
CA GLN A 244 9.83 65.95 19.81
C GLN A 244 9.98 64.41 19.80
N ILE A 245 10.32 63.96 18.62
CA ILE A 245 11.30 62.90 18.30
C ILE A 245 10.95 61.46 18.73
N THR A 246 10.58 60.66 17.76
CA THR A 246 11.24 59.39 17.56
C THR A 246 11.21 59.01 16.07
N GLN A 247 12.35 59.19 15.41
CA GLN A 247 12.67 58.53 14.16
C GLN A 247 12.74 57.02 14.42
N THR A 248 11.77 56.29 13.96
CA THR A 248 11.90 54.82 13.83
C THR A 248 12.49 54.59 12.44
N ALA A 249 13.74 54.19 12.41
CA ALA A 249 14.42 53.73 11.23
C ALA A 249 13.70 52.47 10.71
N THR A 250 13.05 52.58 9.57
CA THR A 250 12.64 51.45 8.79
C THR A 250 13.85 50.92 8.05
N MET A 251 14.38 49.77 8.54
CA MET A 251 15.35 49.01 7.77
C MET A 251 14.67 48.52 6.49
N THR A 252 15.31 48.74 5.35
CA THR A 252 14.85 48.27 4.05
C THR A 252 15.22 46.80 3.87
N ASP A 253 14.47 46.08 3.08
CA ASP A 253 14.67 44.64 2.79
C ASP A 253 16.08 44.32 2.27
N ASP A 254 16.75 45.29 1.65
CA ASP A 254 18.13 45.15 1.16
C ASP A 254 19.19 45.08 2.29
N GLU A 255 18.93 45.67 3.46
CA GLU A 255 19.85 45.58 4.63
C GLU A 255 19.70 44.23 5.35
N ILE A 256 18.54 43.63 5.31
CA ILE A 256 18.29 42.28 5.88
C ILE A 256 18.98 41.19 5.03
N ASP A 257 19.00 41.34 3.72
CA ASP A 257 19.61 40.36 2.80
C ASP A 257 21.15 40.43 2.83
N ALA A 258 21.74 41.64 3.02
CA ALA A 258 23.17 41.81 3.21
C ALA A 258 23.70 41.17 4.50
N GLY A 259 22.94 41.25 5.61
CA GLY A 259 23.27 40.60 6.87
C GLY A 259 23.23 39.07 6.78
N ARG A 260 22.29 38.52 6.00
CA ARG A 260 22.14 37.06 5.81
C ARG A 260 23.28 36.46 4.99
N THR A 261 23.71 37.18 3.96
CA THR A 261 24.80 36.75 3.08
C THR A 261 26.16 36.78 3.80
N ALA A 262 26.39 37.75 4.66
CA ALA A 262 27.62 37.84 5.48
C ALA A 262 27.71 36.71 6.53
N ALA A 263 26.58 36.34 7.15
CA ALA A 263 26.53 35.23 8.11
C ALA A 263 26.81 33.87 7.46
N LEU A 264 26.28 33.65 6.25
CA LEU A 264 26.52 32.40 5.48
C LEU A 264 28.00 32.26 5.05
N ARG A 265 28.63 33.37 4.67
CA ARG A 265 30.04 33.35 4.25
C ARG A 265 30.96 33.01 5.43
N LYS A 266 30.68 33.52 6.62
CA LYS A 266 31.45 33.21 7.84
C LYS A 266 31.31 31.73 8.24
N MET A 267 30.13 31.14 8.09
CA MET A 267 29.91 29.69 8.35
C MET A 267 30.64 28.79 7.37
N LEU A 268 30.83 29.23 6.15
CA LEU A 268 31.54 28.43 5.10
C LEU A 268 33.05 28.50 5.27
N GLU A 269 33.61 29.66 5.79
CA GLU A 269 35.01 29.77 6.07
C GLU A 269 35.45 28.97 7.31
N GLU A 270 34.58 28.81 8.30
CA GLU A 270 34.86 28.00 9.50
C GLU A 270 34.82 26.48 9.24
N ARG A 271 34.19 26.03 8.18
CA ARG A 271 34.15 24.60 7.79
C ARG A 271 35.28 24.15 6.84
N GLY A 272 36.11 25.05 6.37
CA GLY A 272 37.19 24.75 5.44
C GLY A 272 38.54 24.43 6.10
N HIS A 273 38.58 24.30 7.41
CA HIS A 273 39.81 24.07 8.18
C HIS A 273 39.77 22.90 9.16
N GLU A 274 38.93 21.85 8.82
CA GLU A 274 39.08 20.51 9.44
C GLU A 274 39.32 19.47 8.36
#